data_0dac2fa80e9220432121ede7939929b9
#
_entry.id   0dac2fa80e9220432121ede7939929b9
#
_cell.length_a   1.000
_cell.length_b   1.000
_cell.length_c   1.000
_cell.angle_alpha   90.00
_cell.angle_beta   90.00
_cell.angle_gamma   90.00
#
_symmetry.space_group_name_H-M   'P 1'
#
loop_
_entity.id
_entity.type
_entity.pdbx_description
1 polymer ?
#
loop_
_entity_poly.entity_id
_entity_poly.type
_entity_poly.pdbx_seq_one_letter_code
_entity_poly.pdbx_strand_id
1 'polypeptide(L)'
;MATGYLSLVLHAHLPFVRHPEYPDFLEEDWLYEAISETYIPLLVAFNHLRDEGVKFRLTMSMTPPLCEMLSDPLLQERYVHHLNKLCELAEKEVERTREEAPGFYSAAVMYQRHFNECREVFENIYQRNIIQGFRRLQDEGYLEIITCCATHGYLPLMSSEVVKRAQIQIARENYIKHFGCPPRGIWLAECAFNPGDDRYLREAGIQFFIADAHAILYGTPRPRRGIYAPVVTPEGVAVFARDTETSEQVWSSDIGYPGDPNYREFYRDLGYDAQDYDYIKPYLHDDGVRRNVGFKYHRITGKVALHLKEPYVPEWATERTTMHAGDFLSNRQAQARHLNSTLGRAPLILAPYDAELFGHWWFEGPQFLFYLFKKLHYDQDEIQPISPVDYLKIYPDNQPQTPSASSWGAEGYNRVWINAQTDWIYLHQHAAERRMVELAERFPNAEGLVLRALNQAARELLLAQSSDWAFIITTGTMVQYAVKRFKDHIHRFTRIYEMLTTNGEIDEPWLADTESKDNIFQELDYRVYHPNAANSFHEK
;
A
#
# COMPACT_ATOMS: atom_id res chain seq x y z
N MET A 1 -14.03 29.81 -9.58
CA MET A 1 -12.84 29.10 -9.09
C MET A 1 -13.28 28.33 -7.86
N ALA A 2 -12.72 27.14 -7.64
CA ALA A 2 -13.01 26.36 -6.44
C ALA A 2 -12.64 27.14 -5.16
N THR A 3 -13.44 26.97 -4.12
CA THR A 3 -13.13 27.50 -2.78
C THR A 3 -11.94 26.78 -2.16
N GLY A 4 -11.82 25.47 -2.44
CA GLY A 4 -10.71 24.63 -2.03
C GLY A 4 -10.60 23.37 -2.85
N TYR A 5 -9.52 22.63 -2.64
CA TYR A 5 -9.23 21.37 -3.30
C TYR A 5 -9.08 20.25 -2.29
N LEU A 6 -9.60 19.07 -2.64
CA LEU A 6 -9.44 17.84 -1.87
C LEU A 6 -8.56 16.86 -2.67
N SER A 7 -7.45 16.45 -2.10
CA SER A 7 -6.59 15.40 -2.66
C SER A 7 -6.63 14.17 -1.77
N LEU A 8 -7.41 13.19 -2.16
CA LEU A 8 -7.40 11.87 -1.54
C LEU A 8 -6.21 11.09 -2.08
N VAL A 9 -5.47 10.44 -1.18
CA VAL A 9 -4.32 9.58 -1.51
C VAL A 9 -4.51 8.24 -0.85
N LEU A 10 -4.52 7.16 -1.64
CA LEU A 10 -4.57 5.80 -1.14
C LEU A 10 -3.20 5.15 -1.34
N HIS A 11 -2.60 4.68 -0.26
CA HIS A 11 -1.35 3.95 -0.28
C HIS A 11 -1.62 2.44 -0.28
N ALA A 12 -1.49 1.79 -1.45
CA ALA A 12 -1.68 0.36 -1.61
C ALA A 12 -0.33 -0.36 -1.44
N HIS A 13 -0.21 -1.11 -0.36
CA HIS A 13 1.02 -1.79 0.00
C HIS A 13 0.79 -3.08 0.78
N LEU A 14 1.55 -4.11 0.41
CA LEU A 14 1.78 -5.31 1.22
C LEU A 14 3.26 -5.70 1.12
N PRO A 15 3.85 -6.30 2.18
CA PRO A 15 5.18 -6.87 2.09
C PRO A 15 5.20 -7.98 1.03
N PHE A 16 6.37 -8.25 0.45
CA PHE A 16 6.51 -9.32 -0.54
C PHE A 16 6.33 -10.68 0.13
N VAL A 17 5.17 -11.28 -0.09
CA VAL A 17 4.80 -12.62 0.41
C VAL A 17 4.63 -13.57 -0.76
N ARG A 18 5.55 -14.53 -0.90
CA ARG A 18 5.56 -15.54 -1.92
C ARG A 18 6.34 -16.74 -1.44
N HIS A 19 5.70 -17.91 -1.37
CA HIS A 19 6.25 -19.13 -0.77
C HIS A 19 6.05 -20.34 -1.69
N PRO A 20 6.76 -20.43 -2.84
CA PRO A 20 6.56 -21.49 -3.82
C PRO A 20 6.92 -22.89 -3.29
N GLU A 21 7.69 -22.95 -2.20
CA GLU A 21 8.08 -24.19 -1.52
C GLU A 21 6.94 -24.88 -0.76
N TYR A 22 5.82 -24.20 -0.56
CA TYR A 22 4.62 -24.74 0.08
C TYR A 22 3.44 -24.76 -0.90
N PRO A 23 2.49 -25.70 -0.79
CA PRO A 23 1.29 -25.71 -1.62
C PRO A 23 0.36 -24.53 -1.33
N ASP A 24 0.27 -24.11 -0.08
CA ASP A 24 -0.40 -22.91 0.42
C ASP A 24 0.42 -22.29 1.55
N PHE A 25 0.23 -21.01 1.83
CA PHE A 25 0.94 -20.31 2.89
C PHE A 25 0.07 -19.20 3.49
N LEU A 26 -0.02 -19.17 4.83
CA LEU A 26 -0.96 -18.30 5.54
C LEU A 26 -0.81 -16.82 5.20
N GLU A 27 0.43 -16.33 5.11
CA GLU A 27 0.67 -14.91 4.86
C GLU A 27 0.37 -14.49 3.41
N GLU A 28 0.21 -15.44 2.48
CA GLU A 28 -0.29 -15.13 1.14
C GLU A 28 -1.79 -14.74 1.16
N ASP A 29 -2.53 -15.14 2.19
CA ASP A 29 -3.93 -14.72 2.40
C ASP A 29 -4.05 -13.19 2.53
N TRP A 30 -3.03 -12.48 3.02
CA TRP A 30 -3.03 -11.01 3.06
C TRP A 30 -3.24 -10.42 1.67
N LEU A 31 -2.58 -10.98 0.65
CA LEU A 31 -2.77 -10.55 -0.73
C LEU A 31 -4.17 -10.91 -1.24
N TYR A 32 -4.64 -12.12 -0.95
CA TYR A 32 -5.94 -12.59 -1.44
C TYR A 32 -7.10 -11.83 -0.83
N GLU A 33 -7.03 -11.55 0.46
CA GLU A 33 -8.00 -10.69 1.17
C GLU A 33 -7.97 -9.26 0.62
N ALA A 34 -6.78 -8.66 0.41
CA ALA A 34 -6.66 -7.32 -0.14
C ALA A 34 -7.19 -7.23 -1.59
N ILE A 35 -6.96 -8.25 -2.43
CA ILE A 35 -7.53 -8.28 -3.79
C ILE A 35 -9.06 -8.30 -3.71
N SER A 36 -9.65 -9.19 -2.88
CA SER A 36 -11.09 -9.39 -2.80
C SER A 36 -11.82 -8.27 -2.07
N GLU A 37 -11.25 -7.73 -1.00
CA GLU A 37 -11.94 -6.76 -0.14
C GLU A 37 -11.61 -5.31 -0.49
N THR A 38 -10.43 -5.02 -1.08
CA THR A 38 -9.97 -3.65 -1.36
C THR A 38 -9.81 -3.38 -2.86
N TYR A 39 -8.90 -4.08 -3.55
CA TYR A 39 -8.47 -3.62 -4.88
C TYR A 39 -9.53 -3.82 -5.94
N ILE A 40 -10.21 -4.96 -5.96
CA ILE A 40 -11.32 -5.19 -6.89
C ILE A 40 -12.52 -4.28 -6.55
N PRO A 41 -12.99 -4.18 -5.30
CA PRO A 41 -14.06 -3.24 -4.94
C PRO A 41 -13.76 -1.78 -5.29
N LEU A 42 -12.53 -1.31 -5.11
CA LEU A 42 -12.13 0.03 -5.55
C LEU A 42 -12.20 0.17 -7.07
N LEU A 43 -11.69 -0.81 -7.83
CA LEU A 43 -11.79 -0.81 -9.29
C LEU A 43 -13.25 -0.80 -9.77
N VAL A 44 -14.12 -1.60 -9.14
CA VAL A 44 -15.56 -1.62 -9.45
C VAL A 44 -16.17 -0.25 -9.19
N ALA A 45 -15.93 0.34 -8.01
CA ALA A 45 -16.44 1.65 -7.65
C ALA A 45 -15.96 2.74 -8.62
N PHE A 46 -14.68 2.76 -8.97
CA PHE A 46 -14.10 3.76 -9.88
C PHE A 46 -14.59 3.58 -11.32
N ASN A 47 -14.74 2.35 -11.79
CA ASN A 47 -15.33 2.10 -13.12
C ASN A 47 -16.79 2.54 -13.18
N HIS A 48 -17.61 2.28 -12.15
CA HIS A 48 -18.98 2.76 -12.08
C HIS A 48 -19.05 4.30 -12.11
N LEU A 49 -18.20 4.98 -11.33
CA LEU A 49 -18.12 6.45 -11.38
C LEU A 49 -17.79 6.97 -12.77
N ARG A 50 -16.79 6.36 -13.44
CA ARG A 50 -16.40 6.70 -14.80
C ARG A 50 -17.57 6.50 -15.79
N ASP A 51 -18.22 5.35 -15.71
CA ASP A 51 -19.29 4.95 -16.63
C ASP A 51 -20.56 5.81 -16.44
N GLU A 52 -20.81 6.29 -15.22
CA GLU A 52 -21.83 7.30 -14.92
C GLU A 52 -21.42 8.74 -15.31
N GLY A 53 -20.20 8.95 -15.80
CA GLY A 53 -19.68 10.28 -16.18
C GLY A 53 -19.34 11.18 -15.00
N VAL A 54 -19.17 10.62 -13.80
CA VAL A 54 -18.76 11.36 -12.61
C VAL A 54 -17.30 11.79 -12.75
N LYS A 55 -17.05 13.08 -12.66
CA LYS A 55 -15.68 13.63 -12.67
C LYS A 55 -15.07 13.46 -11.29
N PHE A 56 -14.11 12.57 -11.16
CA PHE A 56 -13.34 12.39 -9.95
C PHE A 56 -11.83 12.41 -10.23
N ARG A 57 -11.04 12.68 -9.22
CA ARG A 57 -9.59 12.62 -9.27
C ARG A 57 -9.07 12.10 -7.93
N LEU A 58 -8.27 11.06 -7.97
CA LEU A 58 -7.68 10.42 -6.79
C LEU A 58 -6.23 10.07 -7.08
N THR A 59 -5.36 10.18 -6.08
CA THR A 59 -3.98 9.68 -6.14
C THR A 59 -3.89 8.32 -5.48
N MET A 60 -3.19 7.38 -6.10
CA MET A 60 -2.98 6.05 -5.53
C MET A 60 -1.50 5.68 -5.61
N SER A 61 -0.89 5.40 -4.48
CA SER A 61 0.43 4.77 -4.45
C SER A 61 0.25 3.27 -4.63
N MET A 62 0.88 2.70 -5.63
CA MET A 62 0.98 1.24 -5.81
C MET A 62 2.43 0.84 -5.66
N THR A 63 2.74 0.13 -4.57
CA THR A 63 4.12 -0.22 -4.25
C THR A 63 4.66 -1.29 -5.20
N PRO A 64 5.97 -1.25 -5.51
CA PRO A 64 6.56 -2.25 -6.38
C PRO A 64 6.38 -3.71 -5.91
N PRO A 65 6.50 -4.06 -4.60
CA PRO A 65 6.20 -5.41 -4.15
C PRO A 65 4.77 -5.85 -4.46
N LEU A 66 3.78 -4.96 -4.25
CA LEU A 66 2.39 -5.25 -4.59
C LEU A 66 2.21 -5.47 -6.10
N CYS A 67 2.80 -4.62 -6.93
CA CYS A 67 2.73 -4.77 -8.40
C CYS A 67 3.35 -6.09 -8.85
N GLU A 68 4.50 -6.49 -8.31
CA GLU A 68 5.15 -7.76 -8.64
C GLU A 68 4.31 -8.96 -8.18
N MET A 69 3.71 -8.92 -6.98
CA MET A 69 2.82 -9.98 -6.49
C MET A 69 1.52 -10.09 -7.31
N LEU A 70 0.89 -8.97 -7.65
CA LEU A 70 -0.32 -8.96 -8.49
C LEU A 70 -0.08 -9.46 -9.91
N SER A 71 1.18 -9.43 -10.37
CA SER A 71 1.61 -9.91 -11.69
C SER A 71 2.22 -11.32 -11.66
N ASP A 72 2.44 -11.90 -10.47
CA ASP A 72 3.07 -13.22 -10.34
C ASP A 72 2.09 -14.34 -10.71
N PRO A 73 2.41 -15.19 -11.70
CA PRO A 73 1.49 -16.24 -12.16
C PRO A 73 1.14 -17.27 -11.07
N LEU A 74 2.07 -17.57 -10.15
CA LEU A 74 1.80 -18.50 -9.04
C LEU A 74 0.76 -17.92 -8.09
N LEU A 75 0.93 -16.66 -7.69
CA LEU A 75 0.01 -15.99 -6.77
C LEU A 75 -1.36 -15.77 -7.44
N GLN A 76 -1.39 -15.46 -8.74
CA GLN A 76 -2.64 -15.35 -9.49
C GLN A 76 -3.40 -16.69 -9.54
N GLU A 77 -2.71 -17.81 -9.77
CA GLU A 77 -3.33 -19.14 -9.77
C GLU A 77 -3.86 -19.52 -8.38
N ARG A 78 -3.08 -19.25 -7.34
CA ARG A 78 -3.49 -19.50 -5.96
C ARG A 78 -4.68 -18.64 -5.53
N TYR A 79 -4.70 -17.37 -5.96
CA TYR A 79 -5.86 -16.52 -5.72
C TYR A 79 -7.13 -17.05 -6.38
N VAL A 80 -7.05 -17.54 -7.63
CA VAL A 80 -8.21 -18.19 -8.29
C VAL A 80 -8.69 -19.39 -7.48
N HIS A 81 -7.77 -20.21 -6.98
CA HIS A 81 -8.14 -21.35 -6.13
C HIS A 81 -8.83 -20.89 -4.83
N HIS A 82 -8.26 -19.91 -4.15
CA HIS A 82 -8.83 -19.30 -2.95
C HIS A 82 -10.22 -18.72 -3.23
N LEU A 83 -10.38 -17.95 -4.29
CA LEU A 83 -11.65 -17.34 -4.68
C LEU A 83 -12.73 -18.36 -5.03
N ASN A 84 -12.37 -19.49 -5.66
CA ASN A 84 -13.30 -20.58 -5.93
C ASN A 84 -13.82 -21.23 -4.63
N LYS A 85 -12.95 -21.41 -3.62
CA LYS A 85 -13.37 -21.85 -2.27
C LYS A 85 -14.37 -20.86 -1.65
N LEU A 86 -14.10 -19.55 -1.76
CA LEU A 86 -15.02 -18.51 -1.25
C LEU A 86 -16.38 -18.53 -1.96
N CYS A 87 -16.40 -18.68 -3.29
CA CYS A 87 -17.65 -18.78 -4.06
C CYS A 87 -18.45 -20.03 -3.66
N GLU A 88 -17.81 -21.19 -3.53
CA GLU A 88 -18.46 -22.41 -3.09
C GLU A 88 -19.04 -22.27 -1.68
N LEU A 89 -18.26 -21.72 -0.75
CA LEU A 89 -18.75 -21.50 0.62
C LEU A 89 -19.93 -20.51 0.62
N ALA A 90 -19.88 -19.46 -0.21
CA ALA A 90 -20.95 -18.48 -0.31
C ALA A 90 -22.28 -19.09 -0.78
N GLU A 91 -22.24 -20.04 -1.74
CA GLU A 91 -23.43 -20.78 -2.18
C GLU A 91 -24.02 -21.58 -1.01
N LYS A 92 -23.19 -22.33 -0.30
CA LYS A 92 -23.62 -23.11 0.88
C LYS A 92 -24.17 -22.22 2.01
N GLU A 93 -23.54 -21.07 2.25
CA GLU A 93 -23.96 -20.12 3.28
C GLU A 93 -25.33 -19.48 2.96
N VAL A 94 -25.63 -19.21 1.69
CA VAL A 94 -26.97 -18.74 1.29
C VAL A 94 -28.04 -19.78 1.61
N GLU A 95 -27.78 -21.07 1.37
CA GLU A 95 -28.69 -22.15 1.70
C GLU A 95 -28.84 -22.34 3.21
N ARG A 96 -27.69 -22.46 3.92
CA ARG A 96 -27.68 -22.65 5.37
C ARG A 96 -28.37 -21.50 6.11
N THR A 97 -28.05 -20.26 5.76
CA THR A 97 -28.62 -19.10 6.47
C THR A 97 -30.10 -18.90 6.20
N ARG A 98 -30.60 -19.31 5.05
CA ARG A 98 -32.04 -19.27 4.74
C ARG A 98 -32.84 -20.12 5.69
N GLU A 99 -32.35 -21.31 6.04
CA GLU A 99 -33.07 -22.29 6.83
C GLU A 99 -32.74 -22.19 8.33
N GLU A 100 -31.46 -22.11 8.67
CA GLU A 100 -30.97 -22.26 10.04
C GLU A 100 -30.66 -20.93 10.74
N ALA A 101 -30.33 -19.89 9.99
CA ALA A 101 -29.89 -18.61 10.57
C ALA A 101 -30.39 -17.39 9.76
N PRO A 102 -31.73 -17.19 9.64
CA PRO A 102 -32.30 -16.17 8.74
C PRO A 102 -31.86 -14.74 9.04
N GLY A 103 -31.37 -14.45 10.25
CA GLY A 103 -30.78 -13.14 10.58
C GLY A 103 -29.49 -12.81 9.82
N PHE A 104 -28.81 -13.81 9.24
CA PHE A 104 -27.59 -13.63 8.44
C PHE A 104 -27.82 -13.76 6.94
N TYR A 105 -29.04 -14.06 6.50
CA TYR A 105 -29.34 -14.37 5.10
C TYR A 105 -29.00 -13.21 4.14
N SER A 106 -29.31 -11.97 4.49
CA SER A 106 -28.99 -10.80 3.64
C SER A 106 -27.49 -10.62 3.45
N ALA A 107 -26.71 -10.83 4.53
CA ALA A 107 -25.26 -10.78 4.47
C ALA A 107 -24.67 -11.96 3.65
N ALA A 108 -25.23 -13.17 3.76
CA ALA A 108 -24.81 -14.32 2.94
C ALA A 108 -25.03 -14.06 1.45
N VAL A 109 -26.21 -13.53 1.06
CA VAL A 109 -26.49 -13.12 -0.32
C VAL A 109 -25.56 -12.01 -0.80
N MET A 110 -25.24 -11.05 0.06
CA MET A 110 -24.25 -10.01 -0.25
C MET A 110 -22.88 -10.64 -0.55
N TYR A 111 -22.36 -11.56 0.29
CA TYR A 111 -21.08 -12.23 0.06
C TYR A 111 -21.06 -13.06 -1.24
N GLN A 112 -22.15 -13.78 -1.53
CA GLN A 112 -22.27 -14.53 -2.79
C GLN A 112 -22.13 -13.60 -4.01
N ARG A 113 -22.78 -12.45 -3.99
CA ARG A 113 -22.65 -11.44 -5.08
C ARG A 113 -21.24 -10.89 -5.16
N HIS A 114 -20.68 -10.53 -4.02
CA HIS A 114 -19.34 -9.95 -3.90
C HIS A 114 -18.26 -10.88 -4.46
N PHE A 115 -18.21 -12.15 -4.04
CA PHE A 115 -17.18 -13.06 -4.52
C PHE A 115 -17.39 -13.47 -5.99
N ASN A 116 -18.64 -13.58 -6.46
CA ASN A 116 -18.90 -13.78 -7.89
C ASN A 116 -18.48 -12.57 -8.75
N GLU A 117 -18.67 -11.33 -8.25
CA GLU A 117 -18.17 -10.12 -8.89
C GLU A 117 -16.64 -10.08 -8.90
N CYS A 118 -15.99 -10.43 -7.79
CA CYS A 118 -14.53 -10.54 -7.73
C CYS A 118 -14.00 -11.54 -8.77
N ARG A 119 -14.65 -12.70 -8.92
CA ARG A 119 -14.28 -13.70 -9.93
C ARG A 119 -14.45 -13.18 -11.35
N GLU A 120 -15.58 -12.56 -11.66
CA GLU A 120 -15.84 -11.97 -12.97
C GLU A 120 -14.82 -10.88 -13.33
N VAL A 121 -14.55 -9.98 -12.39
CA VAL A 121 -13.57 -8.89 -12.58
C VAL A 121 -12.16 -9.44 -12.76
N PHE A 122 -11.74 -10.36 -11.91
CA PHE A 122 -10.38 -10.89 -11.94
C PHE A 122 -10.12 -11.77 -13.16
N GLU A 123 -10.97 -12.78 -13.40
CA GLU A 123 -10.72 -13.76 -14.46
C GLU A 123 -11.14 -13.26 -15.84
N ASN A 124 -12.34 -12.65 -15.97
CA ASN A 124 -12.92 -12.34 -17.27
C ASN A 124 -12.62 -10.92 -17.73
N ILE A 125 -12.74 -9.91 -16.86
CA ILE A 125 -12.53 -8.50 -17.26
C ILE A 125 -11.04 -8.20 -17.40
N TYR A 126 -10.22 -8.52 -16.39
CA TYR A 126 -8.80 -8.19 -16.36
C TYR A 126 -7.86 -9.37 -16.60
N GLN A 127 -8.37 -10.57 -16.90
CA GLN A 127 -7.58 -11.75 -17.23
C GLN A 127 -6.43 -11.98 -16.24
N ARG A 128 -6.77 -11.90 -14.95
CA ARG A 128 -5.90 -12.05 -13.77
C ARG A 128 -4.92 -10.88 -13.52
N ASN A 129 -4.88 -9.86 -14.37
CA ASN A 129 -4.00 -8.70 -14.21
C ASN A 129 -4.80 -7.41 -13.89
N ILE A 130 -5.16 -7.23 -12.62
CA ILE A 130 -5.93 -6.06 -12.18
C ILE A 130 -5.15 -4.74 -12.25
N ILE A 131 -3.81 -4.77 -12.35
CA ILE A 131 -2.99 -3.56 -12.57
C ILE A 131 -3.43 -2.83 -13.84
N GLN A 132 -3.84 -3.56 -14.88
CA GLN A 132 -4.34 -2.96 -16.13
C GLN A 132 -5.59 -2.10 -15.89
N GLY A 133 -6.44 -2.46 -14.92
CA GLY A 133 -7.61 -1.67 -14.55
C GLY A 133 -7.20 -0.30 -13.97
N PHE A 134 -6.25 -0.29 -13.05
CA PHE A 134 -5.72 0.93 -12.46
C PHE A 134 -4.97 1.78 -13.50
N ARG A 135 -4.14 1.14 -14.33
CA ARG A 135 -3.44 1.82 -15.45
C ARG A 135 -4.43 2.48 -16.40
N ARG A 136 -5.50 1.80 -16.81
CA ARG A 136 -6.53 2.37 -17.67
C ARG A 136 -7.16 3.62 -17.05
N LEU A 137 -7.51 3.59 -15.77
CA LEU A 137 -8.05 4.75 -15.07
C LEU A 137 -7.04 5.91 -14.97
N GLN A 138 -5.74 5.62 -14.89
CA GLN A 138 -4.68 6.63 -15.00
C GLN A 138 -4.62 7.22 -16.40
N ASP A 139 -4.61 6.39 -17.44
CA ASP A 139 -4.52 6.83 -18.83
C ASP A 139 -5.75 7.68 -19.23
N GLU A 140 -6.92 7.38 -18.66
CA GLU A 140 -8.16 8.14 -18.83
C GLU A 140 -8.23 9.40 -17.94
N GLY A 141 -7.25 9.61 -17.03
CA GLY A 141 -7.11 10.83 -16.22
C GLY A 141 -7.91 10.84 -14.91
N TYR A 142 -8.47 9.72 -14.48
CA TYR A 142 -9.17 9.61 -13.20
C TYR A 142 -8.24 9.36 -12.01
N LEU A 143 -7.18 8.59 -12.22
CA LEU A 143 -6.18 8.33 -11.20
C LEU A 143 -4.85 9.04 -11.50
N GLU A 144 -4.17 9.42 -10.47
CA GLU A 144 -2.74 9.71 -10.44
C GLU A 144 -2.05 8.56 -9.71
N ILE A 145 -1.44 7.62 -10.44
CA ILE A 145 -0.69 6.56 -9.77
C ILE A 145 0.71 7.05 -9.48
N ILE A 146 1.19 6.83 -8.27
CA ILE A 146 2.54 7.15 -7.82
C ILE A 146 3.24 5.87 -7.33
N THR A 147 4.57 5.89 -7.32
CA THR A 147 5.37 4.77 -6.81
C THR A 147 5.65 4.88 -5.32
N CYS A 148 6.41 3.92 -4.79
CA CYS A 148 7.02 3.93 -3.46
C CYS A 148 8.52 3.60 -3.59
N CYS A 149 9.25 3.43 -2.49
CA CYS A 149 10.58 2.80 -2.50
C CYS A 149 10.48 1.33 -2.95
N ALA A 150 11.54 0.79 -3.57
CA ALA A 150 11.54 -0.50 -4.27
C ALA A 150 10.92 -1.65 -3.45
N THR A 151 11.24 -1.76 -2.18
CA THR A 151 10.66 -2.76 -1.28
C THR A 151 10.07 -2.14 -0.03
N HIS A 152 9.46 -0.95 -0.17
CA HIS A 152 9.01 -0.17 0.99
C HIS A 152 10.17 0.11 1.98
N GLY A 153 11.35 0.38 1.43
CA GLY A 153 12.56 0.61 2.22
C GLY A 153 12.53 1.92 2.99
N TYR A 154 12.85 1.89 4.28
CA TYR A 154 12.84 3.05 5.17
C TYR A 154 14.11 3.89 4.99
N LEU A 155 14.10 4.86 4.06
CA LEU A 155 15.29 5.63 3.65
C LEU A 155 16.06 6.28 4.80
N PRO A 156 15.42 6.89 5.83
CA PRO A 156 16.15 7.54 6.91
C PRO A 156 17.09 6.64 7.70
N LEU A 157 16.84 5.33 7.72
CA LEU A 157 17.64 4.35 8.45
C LEU A 157 18.61 3.54 7.56
N MET A 158 18.70 3.87 6.27
CA MET A 158 19.74 3.31 5.39
C MET A 158 21.05 4.07 5.54
N SER A 159 22.18 3.33 5.58
CA SER A 159 23.49 3.91 5.87
C SER A 159 24.24 4.47 4.67
N SER A 160 23.79 4.17 3.44
CA SER A 160 24.51 4.47 2.20
C SER A 160 23.65 5.27 1.22
N GLU A 161 24.22 6.34 0.65
CA GLU A 161 23.60 7.13 -0.41
C GLU A 161 23.31 6.30 -1.66
N VAL A 162 24.22 5.41 -2.01
CA VAL A 162 24.09 4.50 -3.17
C VAL A 162 22.87 3.60 -2.99
N VAL A 163 22.69 3.09 -1.78
CA VAL A 163 21.57 2.18 -1.46
C VAL A 163 20.23 2.92 -1.48
N LYS A 164 20.17 4.14 -0.94
CA LYS A 164 18.98 4.99 -1.02
C LYS A 164 18.60 5.28 -2.48
N ARG A 165 19.59 5.62 -3.30
CA ARG A 165 19.41 5.85 -4.74
C ARG A 165 18.89 4.60 -5.44
N ALA A 166 19.45 3.43 -5.13
CA ALA A 166 19.02 2.15 -5.69
C ALA A 166 17.54 1.86 -5.40
N GLN A 167 17.07 2.09 -4.16
CA GLN A 167 15.65 1.95 -3.80
C GLN A 167 14.72 2.81 -4.67
N ILE A 168 15.12 4.03 -4.99
CA ILE A 168 14.30 4.94 -5.80
C ILE A 168 14.35 4.57 -7.29
N GLN A 169 15.54 4.24 -7.81
CA GLN A 169 15.69 3.91 -9.22
C GLN A 169 15.01 2.62 -9.62
N ILE A 170 15.15 1.56 -8.81
CA ILE A 170 14.49 0.28 -9.04
C ILE A 170 12.95 0.46 -8.99
N ALA A 171 12.47 1.25 -8.04
CA ALA A 171 11.05 1.58 -7.96
C ALA A 171 10.54 2.31 -9.22
N ARG A 172 11.32 3.27 -9.74
CA ARG A 172 10.98 3.97 -10.97
C ARG A 172 10.92 3.01 -12.17
N GLU A 173 11.88 2.13 -12.32
CA GLU A 173 11.92 1.15 -13.40
C GLU A 173 10.74 0.16 -13.31
N ASN A 174 10.45 -0.33 -12.11
CA ASN A 174 9.28 -1.18 -11.87
C ASN A 174 7.96 -0.47 -12.21
N TYR A 175 7.84 0.81 -11.83
CA TYR A 175 6.67 1.60 -12.19
C TYR A 175 6.52 1.72 -13.72
N ILE A 176 7.61 2.01 -14.45
CA ILE A 176 7.58 2.10 -15.92
C ILE A 176 7.16 0.77 -16.54
N LYS A 177 7.64 -0.35 -16.02
CA LYS A 177 7.25 -1.71 -16.44
C LYS A 177 5.74 -1.89 -16.40
N HIS A 178 5.10 -1.52 -15.30
CA HIS A 178 3.67 -1.76 -15.07
C HIS A 178 2.77 -0.67 -15.68
N PHE A 179 3.17 0.60 -15.64
CA PHE A 179 2.32 1.73 -16.03
C PHE A 179 2.74 2.41 -17.34
N GLY A 180 3.89 2.04 -17.93
CA GLY A 180 4.31 2.50 -19.26
C GLY A 180 4.81 3.94 -19.36
N CYS A 181 4.91 4.65 -18.23
CA CYS A 181 5.41 6.02 -18.13
C CYS A 181 6.19 6.21 -16.83
N PRO A 182 7.08 7.20 -16.71
CA PRO A 182 7.76 7.48 -15.45
C PRO A 182 6.79 8.01 -14.38
N PRO A 183 6.98 7.65 -13.10
CA PRO A 183 6.16 8.16 -12.00
C PRO A 183 6.44 9.65 -11.80
N ARG A 184 5.39 10.43 -11.54
CA ARG A 184 5.50 11.86 -11.21
C ARG A 184 5.65 12.12 -9.72
N GLY A 185 5.15 11.22 -8.90
CA GLY A 185 5.20 11.30 -7.45
C GLY A 185 5.66 10.00 -6.80
N ILE A 186 5.99 10.11 -5.53
CA ILE A 186 6.38 8.99 -4.69
C ILE A 186 5.72 9.08 -3.30
N TRP A 187 5.30 7.94 -2.80
CA TRP A 187 5.06 7.72 -1.38
C TRP A 187 6.37 7.22 -0.77
N LEU A 188 7.04 8.04 0.02
CA LEU A 188 8.17 7.55 0.81
C LEU A 188 7.62 6.57 1.85
N ALA A 189 8.27 5.42 1.99
CA ALA A 189 7.86 4.43 2.99
C ALA A 189 7.61 5.09 4.34
N GLU A 190 6.39 4.93 4.88
CA GLU A 190 5.96 5.51 6.17
C GLU A 190 5.96 7.05 6.23
N CYS A 191 5.84 7.73 5.08
CA CYS A 191 6.06 9.17 4.97
C CYS A 191 7.40 9.63 5.56
N ALA A 192 8.39 8.72 5.63
CA ALA A 192 9.66 8.97 6.30
C ALA A 192 10.62 9.76 5.41
N PHE A 193 11.09 10.89 5.94
CA PHE A 193 11.96 11.83 5.22
C PHE A 193 13.07 12.34 6.13
N ASN A 194 14.28 12.40 5.58
CA ASN A 194 15.37 13.18 6.13
C ASN A 194 15.79 14.27 5.14
N PRO A 195 16.15 15.48 5.61
CA PRO A 195 16.73 16.51 4.74
C PRO A 195 17.91 15.98 3.95
N GLY A 196 17.86 16.19 2.62
CA GLY A 196 18.86 15.69 1.68
C GLY A 196 18.45 14.41 0.92
N ASP A 197 17.41 13.68 1.36
CA ASP A 197 16.90 12.53 0.63
C ASP A 197 16.16 12.95 -0.66
N ASP A 198 15.70 14.19 -0.76
CA ASP A 198 15.06 14.81 -1.92
C ASP A 198 15.94 14.84 -3.18
N ARG A 199 17.27 14.80 -3.04
CA ARG A 199 18.19 14.72 -4.19
C ARG A 199 18.00 13.43 -5.00
N TYR A 200 17.78 12.29 -4.35
CA TYR A 200 17.54 11.01 -5.03
C TYR A 200 16.21 11.02 -5.79
N LEU A 201 15.22 11.71 -5.23
CA LEU A 201 13.93 11.91 -5.88
C LEU A 201 14.08 12.78 -7.13
N ARG A 202 14.86 13.87 -7.03
CA ARG A 202 15.17 14.74 -8.16
C ARG A 202 15.92 14.01 -9.26
N GLU A 203 16.93 13.23 -8.92
CA GLU A 203 17.70 12.39 -9.87
C GLU A 203 16.78 11.41 -10.62
N ALA A 204 15.76 10.85 -9.96
CA ALA A 204 14.79 9.96 -10.58
C ALA A 204 13.65 10.67 -11.35
N GLY A 205 13.64 12.02 -11.40
CA GLY A 205 12.61 12.79 -12.08
C GLY A 205 11.28 12.90 -11.31
N ILE A 206 11.27 12.57 -10.02
CA ILE A 206 10.11 12.69 -9.14
C ILE A 206 9.82 14.16 -8.86
N GLN A 207 8.59 14.59 -9.05
CA GLN A 207 8.16 15.98 -8.90
C GLN A 207 7.65 16.30 -7.49
N PHE A 208 7.10 15.30 -6.79
CA PHE A 208 6.54 15.49 -5.45
C PHE A 208 6.58 14.22 -4.60
N PHE A 209 6.54 14.42 -3.30
CA PHE A 209 6.29 13.37 -2.31
C PHE A 209 5.33 13.85 -1.21
N ILE A 210 4.84 12.92 -0.42
CA ILE A 210 3.92 13.15 0.68
C ILE A 210 4.67 12.95 1.99
N ALA A 211 4.42 13.85 2.95
CA ALA A 211 5.02 13.81 4.28
C ALA A 211 3.96 14.03 5.37
N ASP A 212 4.31 13.80 6.61
CA ASP A 212 3.46 14.17 7.73
C ASP A 212 3.47 15.70 7.97
N ALA A 213 2.44 16.21 8.65
CA ALA A 213 2.23 17.63 8.89
C ALA A 213 3.46 18.34 9.47
N HIS A 214 4.11 17.74 10.45
CA HIS A 214 5.25 18.35 11.14
C HIS A 214 6.52 18.47 10.26
N ALA A 215 6.64 17.70 9.19
CA ALA A 215 7.71 17.89 8.20
C ALA A 215 7.72 19.32 7.67
N ILE A 216 6.55 19.82 7.29
CA ILE A 216 6.37 21.19 6.78
C ILE A 216 6.29 22.20 7.91
N LEU A 217 5.51 21.92 8.96
CA LEU A 217 5.31 22.88 10.07
C LEU A 217 6.61 23.22 10.81
N TYR A 218 7.56 22.28 10.90
CA TYR A 218 8.86 22.49 11.54
C TYR A 218 10.00 22.76 10.57
N GLY A 219 9.72 22.76 9.27
CA GLY A 219 10.70 23.09 8.23
C GLY A 219 11.22 24.54 8.31
N THR A 220 12.28 24.84 7.58
CA THR A 220 12.96 26.13 7.57
C THR A 220 13.01 26.69 6.15
N PRO A 221 12.50 27.94 5.90
CA PRO A 221 11.72 28.78 6.81
C PRO A 221 10.33 28.20 7.12
N ARG A 222 9.67 28.71 8.15
CA ARG A 222 8.32 28.26 8.51
C ARG A 222 7.33 28.48 7.37
N PRO A 223 6.33 27.58 7.17
CA PRO A 223 5.42 27.68 6.04
C PRO A 223 4.46 28.86 6.20
N ARG A 224 4.28 29.63 5.12
CA ARG A 224 3.33 30.77 5.11
C ARG A 224 1.86 30.34 5.06
N ARG A 225 1.60 29.11 4.57
CA ARG A 225 0.24 28.57 4.38
C ARG A 225 -0.01 27.28 5.16
N GLY A 226 0.77 27.05 6.24
CA GLY A 226 0.67 25.81 7.01
C GLY A 226 0.89 24.60 6.12
N ILE A 227 0.03 23.60 6.28
CA ILE A 227 0.04 22.35 5.51
C ILE A 227 -0.86 22.40 4.25
N TYR A 228 -1.57 23.50 4.03
CA TYR A 228 -2.61 23.63 3.00
C TYR A 228 -2.10 24.14 1.64
N ALA A 229 -0.81 24.18 1.48
CA ALA A 229 -0.12 24.40 0.22
C ALA A 229 1.23 23.68 0.24
N PRO A 230 1.70 23.15 -0.89
CA PRO A 230 3.01 22.51 -0.92
C PRO A 230 4.14 23.52 -0.67
N VAL A 231 5.25 23.00 -0.19
CA VAL A 231 6.55 23.67 -0.18
C VAL A 231 7.47 23.01 -1.19
N VAL A 232 8.56 23.67 -1.58
CA VAL A 232 9.54 23.13 -2.53
C VAL A 232 10.86 22.98 -1.81
N THR A 233 11.45 21.77 -1.87
CA THR A 233 12.75 21.47 -1.27
C THR A 233 13.90 22.19 -2.00
N PRO A 234 15.10 22.24 -1.41
CA PRO A 234 16.28 22.79 -2.10
C PRO A 234 16.58 22.14 -3.45
N GLU A 235 16.28 20.86 -3.61
CA GLU A 235 16.43 20.12 -4.87
C GLU A 235 15.27 20.32 -5.86
N GLY A 236 14.26 21.11 -5.50
CA GLY A 236 13.15 21.45 -6.39
C GLY A 236 12.01 20.42 -6.39
N VAL A 237 11.95 19.53 -5.42
CA VAL A 237 10.85 18.55 -5.27
C VAL A 237 9.77 19.16 -4.38
N ALA A 238 8.50 19.06 -4.80
CA ALA A 238 7.38 19.56 -4.00
C ALA A 238 7.03 18.60 -2.87
N VAL A 239 6.67 19.14 -1.70
CA VAL A 239 6.25 18.37 -0.54
C VAL A 239 4.83 18.74 -0.17
N PHE A 240 3.98 17.74 -0.07
CA PHE A 240 2.60 17.86 0.39
C PHE A 240 2.45 17.20 1.75
N ALA A 241 1.74 17.85 2.67
CA ALA A 241 1.58 17.32 4.01
C ALA A 241 0.16 16.83 4.29
N ARG A 242 0.08 15.80 5.12
CA ARG A 242 -1.17 15.22 5.62
C ARG A 242 -1.99 16.24 6.42
N ASP A 243 -3.26 16.36 6.09
CA ASP A 243 -4.24 17.05 6.92
C ASP A 243 -4.66 16.17 8.11
N THR A 244 -4.52 16.68 9.32
CA THR A 244 -4.78 15.91 10.55
C THR A 244 -6.27 15.71 10.80
N GLU A 245 -7.11 16.69 10.45
CA GLU A 245 -8.56 16.60 10.65
C GLU A 245 -9.17 15.49 9.80
N THR A 246 -8.81 15.40 8.52
CA THR A 246 -9.27 14.30 7.66
C THR A 246 -8.81 12.94 8.17
N SER A 247 -7.59 12.88 8.73
CA SER A 247 -7.05 11.63 9.28
C SER A 247 -7.86 11.19 10.52
N GLU A 248 -8.18 12.10 11.44
CA GLU A 248 -8.97 11.76 12.63
C GLU A 248 -10.37 11.27 12.28
N GLN A 249 -11.03 11.87 11.27
CA GLN A 249 -12.38 11.47 10.86
C GLN A 249 -12.46 10.04 10.32
N VAL A 250 -11.37 9.52 9.80
CA VAL A 250 -11.33 8.17 9.19
C VAL A 250 -10.56 7.18 10.04
N TRP A 251 -9.37 7.56 10.57
CA TRP A 251 -8.51 6.64 11.31
C TRP A 251 -8.81 6.50 12.80
N SER A 252 -9.49 7.46 13.42
CA SER A 252 -9.70 7.44 14.87
C SER A 252 -10.57 6.24 15.28
N SER A 253 -10.07 5.43 16.19
CA SER A 253 -10.82 4.32 16.80
C SER A 253 -12.02 4.78 17.65
N ASP A 254 -12.02 6.04 18.06
CA ASP A 254 -13.05 6.61 18.95
C ASP A 254 -14.13 7.38 18.20
N ILE A 255 -13.75 8.14 17.18
CA ILE A 255 -14.64 9.05 16.44
C ILE A 255 -14.63 8.85 14.93
N GLY A 256 -13.76 7.99 14.41
CA GLY A 256 -13.66 7.70 12.98
C GLY A 256 -14.89 6.96 12.44
N TYR A 257 -15.23 7.24 11.19
CA TYR A 257 -16.38 6.60 10.52
C TYR A 257 -16.37 5.08 10.56
N PRO A 258 -15.20 4.38 10.36
CA PRO A 258 -15.15 2.93 10.39
C PRO A 258 -15.67 2.29 11.68
N GLY A 259 -15.72 3.03 12.79
CA GLY A 259 -16.24 2.58 14.08
C GLY A 259 -17.77 2.64 14.21
N ASP A 260 -18.53 3.00 13.17
CA ASP A 260 -19.99 3.08 13.24
C ASP A 260 -20.63 1.74 13.62
N PRO A 261 -21.58 1.72 14.57
CA PRO A 261 -22.23 0.49 15.04
C PRO A 261 -22.90 -0.36 13.96
N ASN A 262 -23.25 0.21 12.81
CA ASN A 262 -23.91 -0.50 11.71
C ASN A 262 -22.94 -1.10 10.69
N TYR A 263 -21.66 -0.76 10.74
CA TYR A 263 -20.65 -1.31 9.84
C TYR A 263 -20.24 -2.73 10.24
N ARG A 264 -19.65 -3.44 9.27
CA ARG A 264 -19.19 -4.82 9.43
C ARG A 264 -18.14 -4.94 10.54
N GLU A 265 -18.33 -5.87 11.46
CA GLU A 265 -17.34 -6.24 12.48
C GLU A 265 -16.14 -6.93 11.81
N PHE A 266 -14.93 -6.56 12.19
CA PHE A 266 -13.71 -7.08 11.58
C PHE A 266 -13.25 -8.41 12.18
N TYR A 267 -13.35 -8.58 13.50
CA TYR A 267 -12.70 -9.69 14.22
C TYR A 267 -13.53 -10.97 14.28
N ARG A 268 -14.84 -10.89 14.04
CA ARG A 268 -15.74 -12.05 14.13
C ARG A 268 -15.98 -12.66 12.75
N ASP A 269 -15.60 -13.92 12.60
CA ASP A 269 -15.58 -14.61 11.30
C ASP A 269 -16.16 -16.02 11.42
N LEU A 270 -16.81 -16.49 10.35
CA LEU A 270 -17.43 -17.83 10.26
C LEU A 270 -16.43 -18.96 10.55
N GLY A 271 -15.16 -18.81 10.19
CA GLY A 271 -14.11 -19.79 10.45
C GLY A 271 -13.96 -20.15 11.93
N TYR A 272 -14.28 -19.21 12.83
CA TYR A 272 -14.33 -19.42 14.28
C TYR A 272 -15.75 -19.68 14.77
N ASP A 273 -16.77 -19.06 14.19
CA ASP A 273 -18.17 -19.11 14.66
C ASP A 273 -18.90 -20.39 14.24
N ALA A 274 -18.49 -21.05 13.15
CA ALA A 274 -19.10 -22.30 12.69
C ALA A 274 -18.98 -23.39 13.76
N GLN A 275 -20.13 -23.89 14.23
CA GLN A 275 -20.18 -24.95 15.27
C GLN A 275 -19.68 -26.29 14.71
N ASP A 276 -20.08 -26.64 13.49
CA ASP A 276 -19.64 -27.84 12.80
C ASP A 276 -18.25 -27.59 12.15
N TYR A 277 -17.25 -28.29 12.69
CA TYR A 277 -15.88 -28.19 12.16
C TYR A 277 -15.75 -28.84 10.78
N ASP A 278 -16.45 -29.94 10.52
CA ASP A 278 -16.36 -30.64 9.23
C ASP A 278 -16.98 -29.82 8.10
N TYR A 279 -17.93 -28.96 8.42
CA TYR A 279 -18.50 -27.99 7.48
C TYR A 279 -17.48 -26.96 7.02
N ILE A 280 -16.68 -26.40 7.95
CA ILE A 280 -15.75 -25.31 7.65
C ILE A 280 -14.35 -25.79 7.21
N LYS A 281 -13.97 -27.02 7.60
CA LYS A 281 -12.65 -27.60 7.36
C LYS A 281 -12.17 -27.53 5.89
N PRO A 282 -13.00 -27.76 4.85
CA PRO A 282 -12.59 -27.66 3.44
C PRO A 282 -12.09 -26.27 3.03
N TYR A 283 -12.45 -25.23 3.79
CA TYR A 283 -12.14 -23.83 3.53
C TYR A 283 -10.99 -23.29 4.37
N LEU A 284 -10.44 -24.11 5.27
CA LEU A 284 -9.23 -23.81 6.04
C LEU A 284 -7.98 -24.24 5.26
N HIS A 285 -6.80 -23.87 5.77
CA HIS A 285 -5.53 -24.42 5.30
C HIS A 285 -5.37 -25.89 5.70
N ASP A 286 -4.46 -26.59 5.05
CA ASP A 286 -4.25 -28.05 5.23
C ASP A 286 -3.89 -28.47 6.66
N ASP A 287 -3.36 -27.54 7.48
CA ASP A 287 -3.09 -27.79 8.90
C ASP A 287 -4.36 -27.91 9.76
N GLY A 288 -5.53 -27.57 9.20
CA GLY A 288 -6.83 -27.66 9.85
C GLY A 288 -7.04 -26.70 11.02
N VAL A 289 -6.15 -25.71 11.21
CA VAL A 289 -6.32 -24.72 12.28
C VAL A 289 -7.41 -23.73 11.89
N ARG A 290 -8.35 -23.45 12.81
CA ARG A 290 -9.40 -22.45 12.58
C ARG A 290 -8.79 -21.08 12.34
N ARG A 291 -9.24 -20.41 11.27
CA ARG A 291 -8.83 -19.08 10.83
C ARG A 291 -10.00 -18.32 10.24
N ASN A 292 -9.79 -17.06 9.91
CA ASN A 292 -10.72 -16.33 9.08
C ASN A 292 -10.90 -17.03 7.73
N VAL A 293 -12.15 -17.10 7.28
CA VAL A 293 -12.53 -17.59 5.95
C VAL A 293 -13.24 -16.51 5.12
N GLY A 294 -13.19 -15.25 5.59
CA GLY A 294 -13.71 -14.09 4.86
C GLY A 294 -15.21 -13.84 5.01
N PHE A 295 -15.95 -14.61 5.83
CA PHE A 295 -17.39 -14.43 6.06
C PHE A 295 -17.65 -13.84 7.44
N LYS A 296 -17.97 -12.57 7.50
CA LYS A 296 -18.18 -11.81 8.74
C LYS A 296 -19.63 -11.33 8.80
N TYR A 297 -20.43 -12.01 9.62
CA TYR A 297 -21.88 -11.86 9.67
C TYR A 297 -22.39 -10.85 10.71
N HIS A 298 -21.48 -10.22 11.43
CA HIS A 298 -21.85 -9.33 12.52
C HIS A 298 -21.50 -7.88 12.21
N ARG A 299 -22.27 -6.97 12.79
CA ARG A 299 -21.97 -5.53 12.79
C ARG A 299 -21.22 -5.14 14.07
N ILE A 300 -20.58 -3.99 14.05
CA ILE A 300 -19.83 -3.47 15.20
C ILE A 300 -20.72 -3.35 16.45
N THR A 301 -21.99 -3.00 16.29
CA THR A 301 -23.00 -2.91 17.37
C THR A 301 -22.67 -1.86 18.43
N GLY A 302 -21.38 -1.54 18.63
CA GLY A 302 -20.84 -0.65 19.64
C GLY A 302 -19.78 -1.30 20.52
N LYS A 303 -19.44 -0.68 21.65
CA LYS A 303 -18.44 -1.18 22.61
C LYS A 303 -18.99 -2.36 23.44
N VAL A 304 -19.24 -3.50 22.80
CA VAL A 304 -19.72 -4.75 23.40
C VAL A 304 -18.76 -5.89 23.12
N ALA A 305 -18.82 -6.94 23.93
CA ALA A 305 -18.00 -8.14 23.71
C ALA A 305 -18.36 -8.82 22.36
N LEU A 306 -17.39 -9.50 21.74
CA LEU A 306 -17.57 -10.12 20.41
C LEU A 306 -18.81 -11.02 20.31
N HIS A 307 -19.10 -11.82 21.34
CA HIS A 307 -20.26 -12.72 21.33
C HIS A 307 -21.62 -12.01 21.43
N LEU A 308 -21.63 -10.72 21.78
CA LEU A 308 -22.84 -9.88 21.85
C LEU A 308 -23.04 -9.01 20.60
N LYS A 309 -22.18 -9.16 19.59
CA LYS A 309 -22.33 -8.47 18.31
C LYS A 309 -23.59 -8.96 17.60
N GLU A 310 -24.34 -8.04 17.01
CA GLU A 310 -25.61 -8.32 16.34
C GLU A 310 -25.41 -8.58 14.84
N PRO A 311 -26.40 -9.16 14.14
CA PRO A 311 -26.31 -9.41 12.70
C PRO A 311 -26.02 -8.13 11.89
N TYR A 312 -25.15 -8.27 10.90
CA TYR A 312 -24.85 -7.23 9.93
C TYR A 312 -25.99 -7.11 8.91
N VAL A 313 -26.41 -5.88 8.67
CA VAL A 313 -27.48 -5.55 7.70
C VAL A 313 -26.88 -4.63 6.62
N PRO A 314 -26.60 -5.14 5.42
CA PRO A 314 -25.94 -4.39 4.35
C PRO A 314 -26.63 -3.08 3.98
N GLU A 315 -27.97 -3.06 4.03
CA GLU A 315 -28.77 -1.88 3.70
C GLU A 315 -28.55 -0.74 4.70
N TRP A 316 -28.42 -1.04 5.99
CA TRP A 316 -28.14 -0.05 7.03
C TRP A 316 -26.73 0.51 6.87
N ALA A 317 -25.77 -0.34 6.55
CA ALA A 317 -24.40 0.08 6.29
C ALA A 317 -24.32 1.02 5.06
N THR A 318 -25.05 0.70 4.00
CA THR A 318 -25.15 1.55 2.79
C THR A 318 -25.73 2.93 3.12
N GLU A 319 -26.79 3.00 3.92
CA GLU A 319 -27.35 4.27 4.36
C GLU A 319 -26.33 5.09 5.15
N ARG A 320 -25.62 4.44 6.08
CA ARG A 320 -24.58 5.10 6.87
C ARG A 320 -23.41 5.60 6.04
N THR A 321 -22.94 4.85 5.04
CA THR A 321 -21.86 5.34 4.15
C THR A 321 -22.27 6.60 3.38
N THR A 322 -23.51 6.66 2.93
CA THR A 322 -24.05 7.84 2.24
C THR A 322 -24.09 9.07 3.16
N MET A 323 -24.47 8.87 4.44
CA MET A 323 -24.48 9.94 5.46
C MET A 323 -23.06 10.41 5.79
N HIS A 324 -22.12 9.47 6.00
CA HIS A 324 -20.73 9.81 6.32
C HIS A 324 -20.02 10.51 5.16
N ALA A 325 -20.32 10.13 3.91
CA ALA A 325 -19.81 10.84 2.75
C ALA A 325 -20.31 12.30 2.68
N GLY A 326 -21.57 12.53 3.05
CA GLY A 326 -22.14 13.88 3.16
C GLY A 326 -21.52 14.69 4.32
N ASP A 327 -21.33 14.08 5.47
CA ASP A 327 -20.68 14.70 6.63
C ASP A 327 -19.22 15.07 6.32
N PHE A 328 -18.45 14.15 5.75
CA PHE A 328 -17.07 14.41 5.34
C PHE A 328 -17.00 15.60 4.37
N LEU A 329 -17.86 15.63 3.35
CA LEU A 329 -17.92 16.73 2.39
C LEU A 329 -18.26 18.05 3.05
N SER A 330 -19.26 18.08 3.94
CA SER A 330 -19.68 19.30 4.66
C SER A 330 -18.55 19.87 5.50
N ASN A 331 -17.80 19.00 6.19
CA ASN A 331 -16.62 19.39 6.96
C ASN A 331 -15.52 19.97 6.06
N ARG A 332 -15.26 19.38 4.90
CA ARG A 332 -14.27 19.92 3.92
C ARG A 332 -14.70 21.24 3.34
N GLN A 333 -15.98 21.46 3.08
CA GLN A 333 -16.49 22.77 2.65
C GLN A 333 -16.26 23.85 3.72
N ALA A 334 -16.61 23.56 4.98
CA ALA A 334 -16.40 24.48 6.09
C ALA A 334 -14.91 24.82 6.28
N GLN A 335 -14.04 23.79 6.27
CA GLN A 335 -12.59 23.95 6.38
C GLN A 335 -12.03 24.79 5.22
N ALA A 336 -12.42 24.49 4.00
CA ALA A 336 -11.94 25.21 2.82
C ALA A 336 -12.37 26.69 2.81
N ARG A 337 -13.62 27.01 3.17
CA ARG A 337 -14.09 28.41 3.30
C ARG A 337 -13.26 29.19 4.30
N HIS A 338 -13.01 28.60 5.49
CA HIS A 338 -12.19 29.21 6.53
C HIS A 338 -10.76 29.47 6.03
N LEU A 339 -10.12 28.44 5.47
CA LEU A 339 -8.75 28.53 5.00
C LEU A 339 -8.57 29.49 3.82
N ASN A 340 -9.50 29.47 2.85
CA ASN A 340 -9.43 30.33 1.68
C ASN A 340 -9.46 31.81 2.07
N SER A 341 -10.27 32.16 3.07
CA SER A 341 -10.33 33.53 3.58
C SER A 341 -9.01 34.01 4.21
N THR A 342 -8.17 33.09 4.67
CA THR A 342 -6.94 33.37 5.43
C THR A 342 -5.69 33.27 4.57
N LEU A 343 -5.65 32.31 3.62
CA LEU A 343 -4.41 31.92 2.92
C LEU A 343 -4.13 32.71 1.63
N GLY A 344 -5.13 33.46 1.14
CA GLY A 344 -5.00 34.22 -0.10
C GLY A 344 -4.91 33.39 -1.37
N ARG A 345 -5.18 32.07 -1.29
CA ARG A 345 -5.35 31.13 -2.42
C ARG A 345 -6.18 29.93 -1.94
N ALA A 346 -6.83 29.24 -2.88
CA ALA A 346 -7.60 28.05 -2.56
C ALA A 346 -6.70 26.97 -1.92
N PRO A 347 -7.04 26.52 -0.69
CA PRO A 347 -6.26 25.52 0.02
C PRO A 347 -6.30 24.16 -0.68
N LEU A 348 -5.25 23.36 -0.51
CA LEU A 348 -5.26 21.93 -0.75
C LEU A 348 -5.40 21.21 0.58
N ILE A 349 -6.45 20.43 0.73
CA ILE A 349 -6.63 19.49 1.85
C ILE A 349 -6.18 18.14 1.37
N LEU A 350 -5.05 17.65 1.87
CA LEU A 350 -4.48 16.36 1.49
C LEU A 350 -4.85 15.30 2.53
N ALA A 351 -5.55 14.26 2.09
CA ALA A 351 -6.08 13.20 2.93
C ALA A 351 -5.48 11.84 2.53
N PRO A 352 -4.32 11.45 3.06
CA PRO A 352 -3.68 10.18 2.77
C PRO A 352 -4.13 9.09 3.76
N TYR A 353 -4.35 7.88 3.21
CA TYR A 353 -4.76 6.70 3.95
C TYR A 353 -4.11 5.46 3.34
N ASP A 354 -3.98 4.38 4.12
CA ASP A 354 -3.73 3.06 3.55
C ASP A 354 -4.94 2.63 2.71
N ALA A 355 -4.69 2.10 1.53
CA ALA A 355 -5.77 1.65 0.64
C ALA A 355 -6.57 0.51 1.26
N GLU A 356 -5.89 -0.40 1.99
CA GLU A 356 -6.47 -1.58 2.63
C GLU A 356 -7.43 -1.22 3.78
N LEU A 357 -7.37 0.03 4.27
CA LEU A 357 -8.43 0.56 5.13
C LEU A 357 -9.78 0.52 4.41
N PHE A 358 -9.81 0.86 3.12
CA PHE A 358 -11.03 0.91 2.31
C PHE A 358 -11.34 -0.46 1.70
N GLY A 359 -12.08 -1.29 2.44
CA GLY A 359 -12.54 -2.61 2.03
C GLY A 359 -12.13 -3.70 3.00
N HIS A 360 -10.86 -3.82 3.36
CA HIS A 360 -10.40 -4.86 4.29
C HIS A 360 -10.74 -4.49 5.75
N TRP A 361 -10.16 -3.40 6.27
CA TRP A 361 -10.44 -2.95 7.64
C TRP A 361 -11.81 -2.30 7.80
N TRP A 362 -12.21 -1.49 6.85
CA TRP A 362 -13.51 -0.86 6.72
C TRP A 362 -14.20 -1.35 5.44
N PHE A 363 -15.01 -2.40 5.57
CA PHE A 363 -15.61 -3.09 4.43
C PHE A 363 -16.40 -2.15 3.52
N GLU A 364 -17.06 -1.16 4.09
CA GLU A 364 -17.86 -0.16 3.36
C GLU A 364 -17.01 0.98 2.77
N GLY A 365 -15.70 0.97 2.96
CA GLY A 365 -14.79 2.02 2.49
C GLY A 365 -14.88 2.33 0.99
N PRO A 366 -14.87 1.34 0.08
CA PRO A 366 -15.05 1.59 -1.36
C PRO A 366 -16.38 2.27 -1.68
N GLN A 367 -17.45 1.89 -0.98
CA GLN A 367 -18.77 2.48 -1.14
C GLN A 367 -18.83 3.92 -0.62
N PHE A 368 -18.12 4.21 0.50
CA PHE A 368 -17.96 5.58 0.99
C PHE A 368 -17.28 6.47 -0.06
N LEU A 369 -16.20 6.02 -0.68
CA LEU A 369 -15.52 6.78 -1.74
C LEU A 369 -16.42 6.98 -2.95
N PHE A 370 -17.19 5.97 -3.35
CA PHE A 370 -18.16 6.07 -4.41
C PHE A 370 -19.19 7.19 -4.15
N TYR A 371 -19.81 7.20 -2.99
CA TYR A 371 -20.78 8.24 -2.63
C TYR A 371 -20.12 9.62 -2.44
N LEU A 372 -18.92 9.67 -1.88
CA LEU A 372 -18.18 10.92 -1.71
C LEU A 372 -17.91 11.58 -3.08
N PHE A 373 -17.44 10.83 -4.07
CA PHE A 373 -17.19 11.38 -5.40
C PHE A 373 -18.49 11.77 -6.13
N LYS A 374 -19.57 11.03 -5.95
CA LYS A 374 -20.90 11.44 -6.49
C LYS A 374 -21.35 12.76 -5.87
N LYS A 375 -21.24 12.92 -4.56
CA LYS A 375 -21.60 14.17 -3.87
C LYS A 375 -20.68 15.33 -4.27
N LEU A 376 -19.38 15.09 -4.40
CA LEU A 376 -18.43 16.09 -4.91
C LEU A 376 -18.80 16.56 -6.32
N HIS A 377 -19.35 15.69 -7.16
CA HIS A 377 -19.70 16.00 -8.53
C HIS A 377 -21.07 16.65 -8.69
N TYR A 378 -22.11 16.16 -7.97
CA TYR A 378 -23.50 16.55 -8.21
C TYR A 378 -24.05 17.56 -7.20
N ASP A 379 -23.57 17.52 -5.93
CA ASP A 379 -24.24 18.21 -4.84
C ASP A 379 -23.65 19.59 -4.54
N GLN A 380 -22.50 19.95 -5.16
CA GLN A 380 -21.78 21.19 -4.82
C GLN A 380 -20.76 21.60 -5.90
N ASP A 381 -20.20 22.82 -5.80
CA ASP A 381 -19.17 23.40 -6.69
C ASP A 381 -17.99 24.06 -5.96
N GLU A 382 -17.95 23.98 -4.64
CA GLU A 382 -16.95 24.62 -3.78
C GLU A 382 -15.64 23.85 -3.71
N ILE A 383 -15.71 22.52 -3.55
CA ILE A 383 -14.56 21.61 -3.41
C ILE A 383 -14.36 20.84 -4.71
N GLN A 384 -13.14 20.88 -5.23
CA GLN A 384 -12.79 20.07 -6.40
C GLN A 384 -11.81 18.97 -6.02
N PRO A 385 -12.08 17.70 -6.40
CA PRO A 385 -11.08 16.64 -6.25
C PRO A 385 -9.92 16.89 -7.21
N ILE A 386 -8.67 16.72 -6.73
CA ILE A 386 -7.45 17.04 -7.47
C ILE A 386 -6.31 16.11 -7.09
N SER A 387 -5.38 15.89 -8.02
CA SER A 387 -4.09 15.29 -7.68
C SER A 387 -3.05 16.35 -7.28
N PRO A 388 -2.00 15.99 -6.53
CA PRO A 388 -0.91 16.91 -6.21
C PRO A 388 -0.28 17.54 -7.44
N VAL A 389 -0.06 16.77 -8.52
CA VAL A 389 0.50 17.28 -9.79
C VAL A 389 -0.42 18.31 -10.43
N ASP A 390 -1.72 18.10 -10.41
CA ASP A 390 -2.66 19.04 -11.02
C ASP A 390 -2.73 20.34 -10.20
N TYR A 391 -2.60 20.26 -8.87
CA TYR A 391 -2.49 21.45 -8.03
C TYR A 391 -1.22 22.26 -8.30
N LEU A 392 -0.07 21.58 -8.56
CA LEU A 392 1.17 22.27 -8.97
C LEU A 392 1.05 23.01 -10.32
N LYS A 393 0.23 22.50 -11.24
CA LYS A 393 -0.06 23.19 -12.52
C LYS A 393 -0.87 24.47 -12.30
N ILE A 394 -1.83 24.45 -11.35
CA ILE A 394 -2.64 25.63 -11.01
C ILE A 394 -1.81 26.67 -10.25
N TYR A 395 -0.96 26.19 -9.33
CA TYR A 395 -0.12 27.00 -8.47
C TYR A 395 1.36 26.59 -8.59
N PRO A 396 2.05 27.01 -9.67
CA PRO A 396 3.46 26.62 -9.88
C PRO A 396 4.42 27.28 -8.88
N ASP A 397 4.07 28.46 -8.37
CA ASP A 397 4.92 29.18 -7.42
C ASP A 397 4.61 28.76 -5.97
N ASN A 398 5.55 28.02 -5.39
CA ASN A 398 5.45 27.53 -4.02
C ASN A 398 6.67 27.96 -3.20
N GLN A 399 6.48 28.05 -1.89
CA GLN A 399 7.50 28.53 -0.96
C GLN A 399 8.69 27.56 -0.93
N PRO A 400 9.95 28.01 -1.15
CA PRO A 400 11.12 27.21 -0.85
C PRO A 400 11.23 26.92 0.65
N GLN A 401 11.54 25.67 0.99
CA GLN A 401 11.71 25.23 2.38
C GLN A 401 12.58 23.99 2.43
N THR A 402 13.40 23.85 3.46
CA THR A 402 13.97 22.58 3.87
C THR A 402 13.00 21.94 4.89
N PRO A 403 12.25 20.89 4.52
CA PRO A 403 11.37 20.20 5.47
C PRO A 403 12.18 19.57 6.61
N SER A 404 11.57 19.40 7.77
CA SER A 404 12.23 18.70 8.86
C SER A 404 12.14 17.19 8.68
N ALA A 405 13.03 16.45 9.35
CA ALA A 405 12.93 15.00 9.47
C ALA A 405 11.58 14.60 10.08
N SER A 406 10.96 13.56 9.53
CA SER A 406 9.61 13.15 9.91
C SER A 406 9.30 11.72 9.49
N SER A 407 8.28 11.14 10.08
CA SER A 407 7.52 9.99 9.60
C SER A 407 6.06 10.12 10.06
N TRP A 408 5.16 9.28 9.58
CA TRP A 408 3.78 9.24 10.09
C TRP A 408 3.57 8.24 11.25
N GLY A 409 4.64 7.56 11.67
CA GLY A 409 4.61 6.64 12.80
C GLY A 409 4.40 7.35 14.14
N ALA A 410 4.20 6.56 15.18
CA ALA A 410 4.03 7.06 16.55
C ALA A 410 5.16 8.02 16.93
N GLU A 411 4.79 9.16 17.55
CA GLU A 411 5.69 10.26 17.91
C GLU A 411 6.30 11.04 16.71
N GLY A 412 5.93 10.69 15.46
CA GLY A 412 6.31 11.44 14.25
C GLY A 412 7.73 11.22 13.74
N TYR A 413 8.48 10.27 14.32
CA TYR A 413 9.87 9.97 13.97
C TYR A 413 10.11 8.46 13.84
N ASN A 414 11.34 7.99 14.02
CA ASN A 414 11.75 6.64 13.66
C ASN A 414 11.41 5.55 14.71
N ARG A 415 10.76 5.88 15.83
CA ARG A 415 10.61 4.98 16.98
C ARG A 415 9.95 3.64 16.68
N VAL A 416 9.01 3.62 15.75
CA VAL A 416 8.33 2.38 15.34
C VAL A 416 9.31 1.42 14.68
N TRP A 417 10.27 1.93 13.91
CA TRP A 417 11.20 1.12 13.11
C TRP A 417 12.53 0.87 13.80
N ILE A 418 12.99 1.76 14.68
CA ILE A 418 14.21 1.56 15.47
C ILE A 418 13.95 1.77 16.97
N ASN A 419 14.04 0.69 17.72
CA ASN A 419 13.83 0.62 19.16
C ASN A 419 14.56 -0.62 19.73
N ALA A 420 14.45 -0.87 21.03
CA ALA A 420 15.13 -2.00 21.69
C ALA A 420 14.73 -3.40 21.18
N GLN A 421 13.64 -3.53 20.41
CA GLN A 421 13.22 -4.80 19.80
C GLN A 421 13.75 -4.97 18.38
N THR A 422 14.13 -3.89 17.70
CA THR A 422 14.42 -3.85 16.26
C THR A 422 15.80 -3.31 15.90
N ASP A 423 16.57 -2.75 16.84
CA ASP A 423 17.91 -2.16 16.61
C ASP A 423 18.91 -3.15 15.99
N TRP A 424 18.79 -4.44 16.34
CA TRP A 424 19.62 -5.51 15.78
C TRP A 424 19.48 -5.67 14.27
N ILE A 425 18.33 -5.33 13.68
CA ILE A 425 18.08 -5.37 12.23
C ILE A 425 19.13 -4.53 11.51
N TYR A 426 19.35 -3.31 11.96
CA TYR A 426 20.19 -2.33 11.27
C TYR A 426 21.68 -2.68 11.32
N LEU A 427 22.14 -3.40 12.33
CA LEU A 427 23.50 -3.92 12.35
C LEU A 427 23.77 -4.83 11.14
N HIS A 428 22.85 -5.74 10.85
CA HIS A 428 22.98 -6.68 9.73
C HIS A 428 22.68 -6.02 8.39
N GLN A 429 21.65 -5.18 8.32
CA GLN A 429 21.28 -4.44 7.11
C GLN A 429 22.44 -3.56 6.63
N HIS A 430 23.01 -2.72 7.50
CA HIS A 430 24.12 -1.84 7.13
C HIS A 430 25.38 -2.61 6.72
N ALA A 431 25.62 -3.79 7.32
CA ALA A 431 26.72 -4.65 6.87
C ALA A 431 26.47 -5.20 5.45
N ALA A 432 25.23 -5.62 5.16
CA ALA A 432 24.85 -6.09 3.83
C ALA A 432 24.88 -4.96 2.78
N GLU A 433 24.45 -3.75 3.14
CA GLU A 433 24.53 -2.55 2.29
C GLU A 433 25.97 -2.27 1.83
N ARG A 434 26.92 -2.22 2.77
CA ARG A 434 28.34 -2.00 2.42
C ARG A 434 28.88 -3.11 1.53
N ARG A 435 28.57 -4.37 1.82
CA ARG A 435 28.99 -5.53 1.03
C ARG A 435 28.40 -5.52 -0.38
N MET A 436 27.15 -5.06 -0.56
CA MET A 436 26.55 -4.96 -1.88
C MET A 436 27.25 -3.91 -2.76
N VAL A 437 27.60 -2.77 -2.19
CA VAL A 437 28.41 -1.75 -2.89
C VAL A 437 29.81 -2.32 -3.25
N GLU A 438 30.47 -3.00 -2.32
CA GLU A 438 31.75 -3.69 -2.58
C GLU A 438 31.64 -4.70 -3.73
N LEU A 439 30.58 -5.51 -3.75
CA LEU A 439 30.33 -6.46 -4.85
C LEU A 439 30.16 -5.76 -6.19
N ALA A 440 29.41 -4.65 -6.23
CA ALA A 440 29.19 -3.91 -7.46
C ALA A 440 30.50 -3.27 -7.99
N GLU A 441 31.35 -2.77 -7.11
CA GLU A 441 32.69 -2.25 -7.48
C GLU A 441 33.65 -3.37 -7.93
N ARG A 442 33.61 -4.52 -7.26
CA ARG A 442 34.50 -5.65 -7.54
C ARG A 442 34.18 -6.37 -8.84
N PHE A 443 32.91 -6.38 -9.24
CA PHE A 443 32.42 -7.11 -10.41
C PHE A 443 31.69 -6.20 -11.42
N PRO A 444 32.31 -5.16 -11.98
CA PRO A 444 31.63 -4.17 -12.80
C PRO A 444 31.05 -4.75 -14.11
N ASN A 445 31.62 -5.87 -14.61
CA ASN A 445 31.29 -6.50 -15.88
C ASN A 445 30.92 -7.98 -15.72
N ALA A 446 30.22 -8.36 -14.65
CA ALA A 446 29.83 -9.74 -14.45
C ALA A 446 28.84 -10.22 -15.52
N GLU A 447 28.98 -11.47 -15.91
CA GLU A 447 28.12 -12.18 -16.87
C GLU A 447 27.78 -13.58 -16.35
N GLY A 448 26.81 -14.25 -16.98
CA GLY A 448 26.44 -15.62 -16.69
C GLY A 448 26.03 -15.86 -15.23
N LEU A 449 26.59 -16.90 -14.61
CA LEU A 449 26.25 -17.31 -13.24
C LEU A 449 26.61 -16.27 -12.20
N VAL A 450 27.73 -15.55 -12.39
CA VAL A 450 28.15 -14.46 -11.48
C VAL A 450 27.16 -13.31 -11.53
N LEU A 451 26.67 -12.92 -12.70
CA LEU A 451 25.64 -11.88 -12.85
C LEU A 451 24.34 -12.32 -12.14
N ARG A 452 23.90 -13.57 -12.32
CA ARG A 452 22.72 -14.09 -11.61
C ARG A 452 22.87 -14.00 -10.09
N ALA A 453 24.02 -14.44 -9.57
CA ALA A 453 24.30 -14.38 -8.13
C ALA A 453 24.30 -12.93 -7.58
N LEU A 454 24.88 -11.98 -8.30
CA LEU A 454 24.91 -10.56 -7.93
C LEU A 454 23.50 -9.93 -7.95
N ASN A 455 22.71 -10.25 -8.96
CA ASN A 455 21.32 -9.79 -9.02
C ASN A 455 20.49 -10.39 -7.88
N GLN A 456 20.72 -11.67 -7.53
CA GLN A 456 20.02 -12.28 -6.40
C GLN A 456 20.47 -11.66 -5.05
N ALA A 457 21.77 -11.38 -4.87
CA ALA A 457 22.23 -10.65 -3.69
C ALA A 457 21.53 -9.28 -3.55
N ALA A 458 21.36 -8.55 -4.66
CA ALA A 458 20.63 -7.29 -4.65
C ALA A 458 19.16 -7.45 -4.26
N ARG A 459 18.45 -8.51 -4.76
CA ARG A 459 17.06 -8.81 -4.35
C ARG A 459 16.96 -9.12 -2.86
N GLU A 460 17.86 -9.95 -2.35
CA GLU A 460 17.87 -10.30 -0.92
C GLU A 460 18.11 -9.07 -0.03
N LEU A 461 19.02 -8.17 -0.43
CA LEU A 461 19.23 -6.91 0.29
C LEU A 461 17.95 -6.05 0.26
N LEU A 462 17.34 -5.86 -0.91
CA LEU A 462 16.12 -5.08 -1.05
C LEU A 462 15.00 -5.63 -0.18
N LEU A 463 14.77 -6.94 -0.18
CA LEU A 463 13.74 -7.59 0.63
C LEU A 463 14.03 -7.50 2.14
N ALA A 464 15.31 -7.55 2.53
CA ALA A 464 15.69 -7.32 3.93
C ALA A 464 15.43 -5.88 4.39
N GLN A 465 15.45 -4.90 3.47
CA GLN A 465 15.28 -3.47 3.77
C GLN A 465 13.82 -3.03 3.91
N SER A 466 12.84 -3.92 3.71
CA SER A 466 11.43 -3.59 3.91
C SER A 466 11.17 -3.07 5.32
N SER A 467 10.48 -1.93 5.43
CA SER A 467 10.09 -1.34 6.72
C SER A 467 9.12 -2.24 7.49
N ASP A 468 8.41 -3.12 6.79
CA ASP A 468 7.40 -4.03 7.32
C ASP A 468 7.96 -4.92 8.43
N TRP A 469 9.20 -5.41 8.28
CA TRP A 469 9.76 -6.31 9.29
C TRP A 469 9.89 -5.65 10.65
N ALA A 470 10.45 -4.45 10.70
CA ALA A 470 10.57 -3.69 11.95
C ALA A 470 9.20 -3.26 12.49
N PHE A 471 8.27 -2.87 11.62
CA PHE A 471 6.90 -2.52 11.98
C PHE A 471 6.17 -3.71 12.63
N ILE A 472 6.14 -4.87 11.98
CA ILE A 472 5.47 -6.08 12.46
C ILE A 472 6.07 -6.55 13.81
N ILE A 473 7.39 -6.47 13.97
CA ILE A 473 8.06 -6.83 15.23
C ILE A 473 7.63 -5.86 16.34
N THR A 474 7.58 -4.57 16.06
CA THR A 474 7.21 -3.54 17.05
C THR A 474 5.73 -3.63 17.44
N THR A 475 4.84 -3.87 16.49
CA THR A 475 3.39 -3.97 16.73
C THR A 475 2.97 -5.31 17.31
N GLY A 476 3.81 -6.35 17.17
CA GLY A 476 3.60 -7.64 17.84
C GLY A 476 2.61 -8.59 17.15
N THR A 477 2.25 -8.34 15.89
CA THR A 477 1.21 -9.12 15.18
C THR A 477 1.72 -10.49 14.69
N MET A 478 2.76 -10.52 13.86
CA MET A 478 3.34 -11.74 13.26
C MET A 478 4.87 -11.76 13.43
N VAL A 479 5.32 -11.55 14.67
CA VAL A 479 6.74 -11.33 15.01
C VAL A 479 7.66 -12.44 14.50
N GLN A 480 7.28 -13.72 14.69
CA GLN A 480 8.10 -14.84 14.27
C GLN A 480 8.31 -14.89 12.76
N TYR A 481 7.27 -14.59 11.99
CA TYR A 481 7.36 -14.50 10.53
C TYR A 481 8.30 -13.38 10.10
N ALA A 482 8.13 -12.16 10.60
CA ALA A 482 8.97 -11.02 10.26
C ALA A 482 10.45 -11.25 10.60
N VAL A 483 10.74 -11.78 11.80
CA VAL A 483 12.10 -12.13 12.21
C VAL A 483 12.70 -13.19 11.30
N LYS A 484 11.91 -14.22 10.93
CA LYS A 484 12.35 -15.28 10.01
C LYS A 484 12.65 -14.70 8.63
N ARG A 485 11.74 -13.93 8.04
CA ARG A 485 11.92 -13.33 6.71
C ARG A 485 13.18 -12.47 6.65
N PHE A 486 13.35 -11.54 7.59
CA PHE A 486 14.56 -10.71 7.65
C PHE A 486 15.82 -11.54 7.73
N LYS A 487 15.87 -12.54 8.62
CA LYS A 487 17.05 -13.42 8.79
C LYS A 487 17.32 -14.26 7.53
N ASP A 488 16.29 -14.79 6.90
CA ASP A 488 16.44 -15.59 5.68
C ASP A 488 17.08 -14.74 4.56
N HIS A 489 16.62 -13.50 4.36
CA HIS A 489 17.19 -12.60 3.36
C HIS A 489 18.65 -12.24 3.66
N ILE A 490 18.98 -11.93 4.92
CA ILE A 490 20.36 -11.63 5.31
C ILE A 490 21.27 -12.86 5.18
N HIS A 491 20.78 -14.07 5.51
CA HIS A 491 21.54 -15.30 5.34
C HIS A 491 21.79 -15.63 3.87
N ARG A 492 20.78 -15.50 3.01
CA ARG A 492 20.91 -15.72 1.55
C ARG A 492 21.89 -14.71 0.94
N PHE A 493 21.74 -13.42 1.27
CA PHE A 493 22.69 -12.39 0.88
C PHE A 493 24.13 -12.74 1.32
N THR A 494 24.32 -13.10 2.57
CA THR A 494 25.65 -13.41 3.13
C THR A 494 26.27 -14.61 2.45
N ARG A 495 25.49 -15.69 2.20
CA ARG A 495 25.97 -16.87 1.47
C ARG A 495 26.40 -16.53 0.06
N ILE A 496 25.65 -15.71 -0.68
CA ILE A 496 26.05 -15.26 -2.02
C ILE A 496 27.35 -14.44 -1.93
N TYR A 497 27.45 -13.51 -0.98
CA TYR A 497 28.66 -12.72 -0.77
C TYR A 497 29.89 -13.61 -0.52
N GLU A 498 29.77 -14.62 0.34
CA GLU A 498 30.86 -15.56 0.66
C GLU A 498 31.24 -16.43 -0.57
N MET A 499 30.29 -16.94 -1.33
CA MET A 499 30.57 -17.67 -2.57
C MET A 499 31.37 -16.81 -3.56
N LEU A 500 31.00 -15.53 -3.72
CA LEU A 500 31.65 -14.63 -4.66
C LEU A 500 33.02 -14.12 -4.19
N THR A 501 33.25 -14.02 -2.86
CA THR A 501 34.46 -13.38 -2.34
C THR A 501 35.51 -14.34 -1.77
N THR A 502 35.11 -15.50 -1.27
CA THR A 502 35.99 -16.41 -0.53
C THR A 502 36.34 -17.65 -1.35
N ASN A 503 35.35 -18.36 -1.88
CA ASN A 503 35.54 -19.66 -2.52
C ASN A 503 35.55 -19.59 -4.05
N GLY A 504 34.96 -18.55 -4.65
CA GLY A 504 34.87 -18.36 -6.10
C GLY A 504 33.99 -19.40 -6.83
N GLU A 505 33.37 -20.32 -6.11
CA GLU A 505 32.49 -21.37 -6.65
C GLU A 505 31.05 -21.09 -6.21
N ILE A 506 30.16 -20.99 -7.19
CA ILE A 506 28.74 -20.70 -6.97
C ILE A 506 27.96 -22.02 -7.00
N ASP A 507 27.24 -22.30 -5.93
CA ASP A 507 26.27 -23.41 -5.84
C ASP A 507 25.05 -23.08 -6.69
N GLU A 508 25.09 -23.41 -7.99
CA GLU A 508 24.04 -23.09 -8.94
C GLU A 508 22.67 -23.68 -8.58
N PRO A 509 22.55 -24.95 -8.13
CA PRO A 509 21.26 -25.49 -7.69
C PRO A 509 20.64 -24.71 -6.53
N TRP A 510 21.45 -24.33 -5.55
CA TRP A 510 20.97 -23.51 -4.45
C TRP A 510 20.61 -22.09 -4.87
N LEU A 511 21.39 -21.49 -5.78
CA LEU A 511 21.06 -20.16 -6.33
C LEU A 511 19.72 -20.20 -7.08
N ALA A 512 19.49 -21.20 -7.92
CA ALA A 512 18.25 -21.37 -8.65
C ALA A 512 17.03 -21.56 -7.72
N ASP A 513 17.19 -22.32 -6.63
CA ASP A 513 16.16 -22.45 -5.59
C ASP A 513 15.86 -21.09 -4.93
N THR A 514 16.90 -20.31 -4.61
CA THR A 514 16.76 -18.98 -4.02
C THR A 514 16.08 -17.99 -4.97
N GLU A 515 16.49 -17.98 -6.26
CA GLU A 515 15.86 -17.17 -7.31
C GLU A 515 14.38 -17.53 -7.50
N SER A 516 14.02 -18.80 -7.34
CA SER A 516 12.62 -19.23 -7.45
C SER A 516 11.73 -18.76 -6.31
N LYS A 517 12.29 -18.57 -5.11
CA LYS A 517 11.58 -18.10 -3.92
C LYS A 517 11.42 -16.58 -3.91
N ASP A 518 12.52 -15.88 -4.12
CA ASP A 518 12.58 -14.42 -4.04
C ASP A 518 12.83 -13.85 -5.46
N ASN A 519 11.81 -13.99 -6.33
CA ASN A 519 11.85 -13.65 -7.75
C ASN A 519 11.49 -12.19 -8.07
N ILE A 520 11.37 -11.32 -7.05
CA ILE A 520 11.01 -9.91 -7.23
C ILE A 520 12.01 -9.20 -8.18
N PHE A 521 11.53 -8.28 -9.01
CA PHE A 521 12.37 -7.48 -9.92
C PHE A 521 13.26 -8.34 -10.83
N GLN A 522 12.66 -9.17 -11.65
CA GLN A 522 13.40 -10.09 -12.55
C GLN A 522 14.40 -9.36 -13.48
N GLU A 523 14.13 -8.11 -13.81
CA GLU A 523 14.95 -7.26 -14.68
C GLU A 523 16.03 -6.45 -13.93
N LEU A 524 16.16 -6.67 -12.60
CA LEU A 524 17.12 -5.96 -11.76
C LEU A 524 18.56 -6.18 -12.25
N ASP A 525 19.30 -5.08 -12.37
CA ASP A 525 20.74 -5.06 -12.57
C ASP A 525 21.45 -4.57 -11.30
N TYR A 526 22.23 -5.42 -10.67
CA TYR A 526 22.99 -5.11 -9.44
C TYR A 526 23.91 -3.89 -9.59
N ARG A 527 24.26 -3.49 -10.83
CA ARG A 527 25.14 -2.33 -11.10
C ARG A 527 24.53 -1.01 -10.62
N VAL A 528 23.24 -0.98 -10.33
CA VAL A 528 22.59 0.16 -9.66
C VAL A 528 23.26 0.49 -8.32
N TYR A 529 23.91 -0.48 -7.67
CA TYR A 529 24.68 -0.31 -6.44
C TYR A 529 26.14 0.15 -6.67
N HIS A 530 26.57 0.38 -7.91
CA HIS A 530 27.89 0.92 -8.15
C HIS A 530 27.92 2.44 -7.83
N PRO A 531 28.91 2.98 -7.09
CA PRO A 531 28.95 4.40 -6.71
C PRO A 531 28.83 5.39 -7.88
N ASN A 532 29.32 5.01 -9.06
CA ASN A 532 29.28 5.82 -10.27
C ASN A 532 28.03 5.56 -11.15
N ALA A 533 27.07 4.76 -10.71
CA ALA A 533 25.88 4.45 -11.50
C ALA A 533 25.03 5.67 -11.85
N ALA A 534 25.08 6.74 -11.06
CA ALA A 534 24.35 7.99 -11.29
C ALA A 534 24.63 8.64 -12.65
N ASN A 535 25.78 8.40 -13.26
CA ASN A 535 26.19 9.01 -14.53
C ASN A 535 25.63 8.29 -15.78
N SER A 536 25.12 7.09 -15.64
CA SER A 536 24.65 6.25 -16.76
C SER A 536 23.16 6.42 -17.11
N PHE A 537 22.37 7.05 -16.26
CA PHE A 537 20.91 7.16 -16.42
C PHE A 537 20.41 8.42 -17.13
N HIS A 538 21.29 9.40 -17.38
CA HIS A 538 20.96 10.59 -18.17
C HIS A 538 21.10 10.37 -19.69
N GLU A 539 21.59 9.22 -20.14
CA GLU A 539 21.86 8.91 -21.55
C GLU A 539 20.87 7.93 -22.21
N LYS A 540 19.79 7.52 -21.50
CA LYS A 540 18.74 6.66 -22.08
C LYS A 540 17.36 7.40 -22.08
#